data_27f331ed911670d924daf4c165b8b3aa
#
_entry.id   27f331ed911670d924daf4c165b8b3aa
#
_cell.length_a   1.000
_cell.length_b   1.000
_cell.length_c   1.000
_cell.angle_alpha   90.00
_cell.angle_beta   90.00
_cell.angle_gamma   90.00
#
_symmetry.space_group_name_H-M   'P 1'
#
loop_
_entity.id
_entity.type
_entity.pdbx_description
1 polymer ?
#
loop_
_entity_poly.entity_id
_entity_poly.type
_entity_poly.pdbx_seq_one_letter_code
_entity_poly.pdbx_strand_id
1 'polypeptide(L)'
;MFSKVLVANRGEIAVRAFRAAVELGAQTVAVFPWEDRNSLHRLKADQSFQIGETGHPVRAYLSVEEILAAARTAGADAVYPGYGFLSENPDLAEGCARAGITFVGPPADILELAGNKARAIAAARAAGLPVMASSEPSADLAVLVEAAGAMEFPVFVKAVAGGGGRGMRRVGTSAELPEALGAAMREAEAAFGDPAVYLEQAVIDARHIEVQVLADAAGNVIHLFDRDCSVQRRHQKVVELAPAPHVDPELRQRICADAVAFARAIGYVNAGTVEFLVDRAGRHVFIEMNPRIQVEHTVTEEVTDVDLVQAQLRIAAGETLPGMGLSQDAIVVRGAALQCRITTEDPANGFRPATGRITAYRSPGGAGVRLDGGTALGAEIAAHYDSLLVKLTCRGPDLPAAIRRARRALAEFRIRGVPTNIAFLTAVLDDPDFRAGRVTTSFIEDHPGLLAPRISADRGTKLLTYLADVTVNRPHGHPPRLVDPVEKLPRADLGSPPPGGSRQRLRALGPEEFAQELRRQAALA
;
A
#
# COMPACT_ATOMS: atom_id res chain seq x y z
N MET A 1 -5.08 -27.09 -11.26
CA MET A 1 -5.67 -25.82 -10.74
C MET A 1 -6.53 -26.15 -9.53
N PHE A 2 -6.61 -25.25 -8.53
CA PHE A 2 -7.40 -25.48 -7.32
C PHE A 2 -8.91 -25.44 -7.61
N SER A 3 -9.67 -26.24 -6.87
CA SER A 3 -11.14 -26.22 -6.93
C SER A 3 -11.73 -25.18 -5.99
N LYS A 4 -11.05 -24.99 -4.82
CA LYS A 4 -11.54 -24.08 -3.79
C LYS A 4 -10.40 -23.47 -3.00
N VAL A 5 -10.37 -22.12 -2.95
CA VAL A 5 -9.32 -21.35 -2.28
C VAL A 5 -9.88 -20.62 -1.06
N LEU A 6 -9.33 -20.90 0.12
CA LEU A 6 -9.57 -20.09 1.32
C LEU A 6 -8.58 -18.92 1.33
N VAL A 7 -9.09 -17.70 1.51
CA VAL A 7 -8.25 -16.50 1.68
C VAL A 7 -8.13 -16.17 3.17
N ALA A 8 -6.94 -16.41 3.71
CA ALA A 8 -6.60 -16.16 5.13
C ALA A 8 -6.24 -14.68 5.36
N ASN A 9 -7.10 -13.79 4.90
CA ASN A 9 -6.90 -12.34 4.97
C ASN A 9 -8.25 -11.61 4.86
N ARG A 10 -8.21 -10.27 4.88
CA ARG A 10 -9.36 -9.37 4.83
C ARG A 10 -9.17 -8.22 3.86
N GLY A 11 -10.20 -7.36 3.78
CA GLY A 11 -10.11 -6.08 3.10
C GLY A 11 -9.87 -6.21 1.60
N GLU A 12 -9.06 -5.31 1.05
CA GLU A 12 -8.85 -5.21 -0.39
C GLU A 12 -8.11 -6.42 -0.97
N ILE A 13 -7.10 -6.95 -0.24
CA ILE A 13 -6.31 -8.08 -0.75
C ILE A 13 -7.13 -9.37 -0.79
N ALA A 14 -8.06 -9.58 0.14
CA ALA A 14 -8.97 -10.70 0.08
C ALA A 14 -9.91 -10.59 -1.14
N VAL A 15 -10.46 -9.41 -1.41
CA VAL A 15 -11.28 -9.16 -2.62
C VAL A 15 -10.46 -9.38 -3.89
N ARG A 16 -9.18 -8.94 -3.90
CA ARG A 16 -8.26 -9.14 -5.02
C ARG A 16 -8.00 -10.63 -5.28
N ALA A 17 -7.75 -11.38 -4.21
CA ALA A 17 -7.52 -12.83 -4.31
C ALA A 17 -8.76 -13.58 -4.79
N PHE A 18 -9.96 -13.22 -4.31
CA PHE A 18 -11.20 -13.82 -4.80
C PHE A 18 -11.41 -13.60 -6.28
N ARG A 19 -11.14 -12.39 -6.79
CA ARG A 19 -11.23 -12.12 -8.22
C ARG A 19 -10.32 -13.04 -9.04
N ALA A 20 -9.05 -13.15 -8.62
CA ALA A 20 -8.09 -14.03 -9.29
C ALA A 20 -8.51 -15.50 -9.24
N ALA A 21 -8.98 -15.99 -8.09
CA ALA A 21 -9.44 -17.36 -7.93
C ALA A 21 -10.67 -17.66 -8.81
N VAL A 22 -11.65 -16.77 -8.83
CA VAL A 22 -12.85 -16.90 -9.67
C VAL A 22 -12.51 -16.90 -11.17
N GLU A 23 -11.61 -16.01 -11.61
CA GLU A 23 -11.14 -15.96 -13.00
C GLU A 23 -10.37 -17.22 -13.41
N LEU A 24 -9.77 -17.93 -12.44
CA LEU A 24 -9.15 -19.25 -12.64
C LEU A 24 -10.12 -20.43 -12.47
N GLY A 25 -11.40 -20.15 -12.22
CA GLY A 25 -12.45 -21.16 -12.08
C GLY A 25 -12.57 -21.80 -10.70
N ALA A 26 -11.90 -21.26 -9.68
CA ALA A 26 -11.98 -21.77 -8.31
C ALA A 26 -13.11 -21.13 -7.51
N GLN A 27 -13.73 -21.90 -6.61
CA GLN A 27 -14.60 -21.37 -5.57
C GLN A 27 -13.78 -20.64 -4.50
N THR A 28 -14.41 -19.71 -3.79
CA THR A 28 -13.77 -18.83 -2.83
C THR A 28 -14.34 -18.96 -1.42
N VAL A 29 -13.46 -18.94 -0.43
CA VAL A 29 -13.83 -19.03 0.98
C VAL A 29 -13.22 -17.85 1.73
N ALA A 30 -14.06 -17.05 2.40
CA ALA A 30 -13.63 -16.01 3.32
C ALA A 30 -13.59 -16.53 4.75
N VAL A 31 -12.66 -16.00 5.55
CA VAL A 31 -12.70 -16.05 7.01
C VAL A 31 -12.93 -14.65 7.57
N PHE A 32 -13.64 -14.53 8.68
CA PHE A 32 -13.93 -13.24 9.29
C PHE A 32 -14.21 -13.38 10.80
N PRO A 33 -13.72 -12.47 11.66
CA PRO A 33 -14.18 -12.33 13.04
C PRO A 33 -15.54 -11.64 13.09
N TRP A 34 -16.21 -11.66 14.24
CA TRP A 34 -17.51 -11.03 14.42
C TRP A 34 -17.55 -9.55 13.99
N GLU A 35 -16.47 -8.81 14.21
CA GLU A 35 -16.33 -7.40 13.86
C GLU A 35 -16.40 -7.17 12.35
N ASP A 36 -15.89 -8.12 11.56
CA ASP A 36 -15.91 -8.07 10.09
C ASP A 36 -17.15 -8.74 9.45
N ARG A 37 -18.20 -9.10 10.23
CA ARG A 37 -19.42 -9.77 9.74
C ARG A 37 -20.14 -9.03 8.60
N ASN A 38 -19.96 -7.71 8.50
CA ASN A 38 -20.52 -6.86 7.46
C ASN A 38 -19.47 -6.38 6.44
N SER A 39 -18.26 -6.89 6.50
CA SER A 39 -17.17 -6.48 5.61
C SER A 39 -17.39 -6.94 4.17
N LEU A 40 -16.87 -6.14 3.23
CA LEU A 40 -17.03 -6.40 1.80
C LEU A 40 -16.42 -7.74 1.38
N HIS A 41 -15.26 -8.11 1.92
CA HIS A 41 -14.60 -9.37 1.54
C HIS A 41 -15.45 -10.59 1.88
N ARG A 42 -16.12 -10.60 3.05
CA ARG A 42 -17.05 -11.68 3.40
C ARG A 42 -18.17 -11.82 2.38
N LEU A 43 -18.72 -10.70 1.89
CA LEU A 43 -19.85 -10.67 0.95
C LEU A 43 -19.45 -11.03 -0.49
N LYS A 44 -18.14 -11.05 -0.78
CA LYS A 44 -17.61 -11.33 -2.13
C LYS A 44 -17.20 -12.78 -2.32
N ALA A 45 -17.05 -13.55 -1.26
CA ALA A 45 -16.70 -14.97 -1.33
C ALA A 45 -17.96 -15.84 -1.52
N ASP A 46 -17.81 -17.02 -2.12
CA ASP A 46 -18.88 -18.01 -2.28
C ASP A 46 -19.31 -18.60 -0.94
N GLN A 47 -18.35 -18.78 -0.01
CA GLN A 47 -18.57 -19.27 1.35
C GLN A 47 -17.82 -18.39 2.34
N SER A 48 -18.29 -18.34 3.59
CA SER A 48 -17.61 -17.59 4.64
C SER A 48 -17.73 -18.27 6.00
N PHE A 49 -16.65 -18.28 6.78
CA PHE A 49 -16.57 -18.90 8.10
C PHE A 49 -16.15 -17.87 9.14
N GLN A 50 -16.90 -17.81 10.23
CA GLN A 50 -16.50 -16.99 11.36
C GLN A 50 -15.36 -17.68 12.10
N ILE A 51 -14.34 -16.89 12.46
CA ILE A 51 -13.17 -17.29 13.26
C ILE A 51 -13.01 -16.36 14.46
N GLY A 52 -12.34 -16.82 15.49
CA GLY A 52 -11.98 -16.07 16.67
C GLY A 52 -13.12 -15.72 17.60
N GLU A 53 -12.73 -15.22 18.76
CA GLU A 53 -13.63 -14.73 19.79
C GLU A 53 -14.00 -13.26 19.52
N THR A 54 -15.25 -12.89 19.83
CA THR A 54 -15.72 -11.50 19.75
C THR A 54 -14.85 -10.58 20.63
N GLY A 55 -14.45 -9.42 20.11
CA GLY A 55 -13.61 -8.45 20.82
C GLY A 55 -12.10 -8.60 20.52
N HIS A 56 -11.69 -9.65 19.83
CA HIS A 56 -10.28 -9.90 19.51
C HIS A 56 -10.03 -10.11 18.00
N PRO A 57 -10.47 -9.18 17.13
CA PRO A 57 -10.50 -9.43 15.69
C PRO A 57 -9.14 -9.64 15.04
N VAL A 58 -8.09 -8.98 15.51
CA VAL A 58 -6.71 -9.19 14.99
C VAL A 58 -6.21 -10.59 15.36
N ARG A 59 -6.46 -11.03 16.60
CA ARG A 59 -6.07 -12.36 17.09
C ARG A 59 -6.71 -13.48 16.26
N ALA A 60 -7.96 -13.28 15.82
CA ALA A 60 -8.66 -14.24 14.96
C ALA A 60 -7.90 -14.50 13.65
N TYR A 61 -7.45 -13.44 12.97
CA TYR A 61 -6.65 -13.57 11.74
C TYR A 61 -5.22 -14.10 11.98
N LEU A 62 -4.76 -14.15 13.22
CA LEU A 62 -3.46 -14.73 13.62
C LEU A 62 -3.58 -16.17 14.15
N SER A 63 -4.77 -16.76 14.13
CA SER A 63 -5.01 -18.14 14.60
C SER A 63 -4.83 -19.13 13.46
N VAL A 64 -3.65 -19.78 13.41
CA VAL A 64 -3.35 -20.85 12.44
C VAL A 64 -4.38 -21.97 12.56
N GLU A 65 -4.70 -22.39 13.80
CA GLU A 65 -5.62 -23.50 14.08
C GLU A 65 -7.02 -23.25 13.51
N GLU A 66 -7.59 -22.06 13.75
CA GLU A 66 -8.95 -21.72 13.30
C GLU A 66 -9.03 -21.56 11.78
N ILE A 67 -7.99 -20.97 11.15
CA ILE A 67 -7.90 -20.87 9.69
C ILE A 67 -7.85 -22.25 9.05
N LEU A 68 -7.04 -23.17 9.59
CA LEU A 68 -6.96 -24.56 9.09
C LEU A 68 -8.25 -25.34 9.36
N ALA A 69 -8.93 -25.12 10.48
CA ALA A 69 -10.23 -25.72 10.77
C ALA A 69 -11.29 -25.25 9.76
N ALA A 70 -11.32 -23.94 9.47
CA ALA A 70 -12.21 -23.37 8.45
C ALA A 70 -11.90 -23.93 7.06
N ALA A 71 -10.62 -24.07 6.68
CA ALA A 71 -10.19 -24.64 5.41
C ALA A 71 -10.66 -26.08 5.24
N ARG A 72 -10.45 -26.92 6.27
CA ARG A 72 -10.92 -28.31 6.27
C ARG A 72 -12.44 -28.42 6.19
N THR A 73 -13.15 -27.60 6.98
CA THR A 73 -14.63 -27.60 6.99
C THR A 73 -15.20 -27.18 5.63
N ALA A 74 -14.56 -26.20 5.00
CA ALA A 74 -14.95 -25.73 3.67
C ALA A 74 -14.58 -26.73 2.55
N GLY A 75 -13.68 -27.67 2.80
CA GLY A 75 -13.07 -28.53 1.78
C GLY A 75 -12.19 -27.71 0.83
N ALA A 76 -11.48 -26.70 1.33
CA ALA A 76 -10.54 -25.92 0.54
C ALA A 76 -9.26 -26.73 0.27
N ASP A 77 -8.78 -26.69 -0.96
CA ASP A 77 -7.55 -27.35 -1.39
C ASP A 77 -6.33 -26.41 -1.39
N ALA A 78 -6.57 -25.11 -1.22
CA ALA A 78 -5.51 -24.11 -1.04
C ALA A 78 -5.87 -23.03 -0.02
N VAL A 79 -4.84 -22.48 0.66
CA VAL A 79 -4.91 -21.29 1.52
C VAL A 79 -4.06 -20.19 0.92
N TYR A 80 -4.70 -19.05 0.60
CA TYR A 80 -4.04 -17.84 0.12
C TYR A 80 -3.88 -16.83 1.27
N PRO A 81 -2.65 -16.50 1.70
CA PRO A 81 -2.43 -15.64 2.86
C PRO A 81 -2.43 -14.14 2.54
N GLY A 82 -2.19 -13.73 1.29
CA GLY A 82 -2.03 -12.33 0.88
C GLY A 82 -0.78 -11.67 1.46
N TYR A 83 -0.94 -10.53 2.13
CA TYR A 83 0.10 -9.82 2.88
C TYR A 83 -0.38 -9.44 4.28
N GLY A 84 0.54 -9.27 5.24
CA GLY A 84 0.24 -9.06 6.67
C GLY A 84 -0.30 -10.32 7.33
N PHE A 85 -0.74 -10.22 8.58
CA PHE A 85 -1.21 -11.35 9.39
C PHE A 85 -0.25 -12.56 9.33
N LEU A 86 -0.72 -13.68 8.82
CA LEU A 86 0.05 -14.94 8.74
C LEU A 86 0.79 -15.16 7.41
N SER A 87 0.87 -14.15 6.54
CA SER A 87 1.48 -14.31 5.21
C SER A 87 2.97 -14.65 5.23
N GLU A 88 3.66 -14.31 6.31
CA GLU A 88 5.09 -14.61 6.53
C GLU A 88 5.30 -15.62 7.67
N ASN A 89 4.21 -16.25 8.14
CA ASN A 89 4.28 -17.18 9.27
C ASN A 89 4.55 -18.62 8.79
N PRO A 90 5.68 -19.23 9.16
CA PRO A 90 6.01 -20.60 8.77
C PRO A 90 5.04 -21.64 9.34
N ASP A 91 4.45 -21.41 10.52
CA ASP A 91 3.53 -22.36 11.15
C ASP A 91 2.25 -22.56 10.31
N LEU A 92 1.77 -21.49 9.61
CA LEU A 92 0.65 -21.64 8.69
C LEU A 92 1.01 -22.51 7.48
N ALA A 93 2.18 -22.29 6.89
CA ALA A 93 2.66 -23.06 5.74
C ALA A 93 2.82 -24.55 6.12
N GLU A 94 3.47 -24.84 7.25
CA GLU A 94 3.60 -26.21 7.78
C GLU A 94 2.25 -26.83 8.15
N GLY A 95 1.37 -26.06 8.79
CA GLY A 95 0.03 -26.49 9.15
C GLY A 95 -0.79 -26.89 7.93
N CYS A 96 -0.69 -26.12 6.84
CA CYS A 96 -1.29 -26.45 5.55
C CYS A 96 -0.73 -27.76 5.01
N ALA A 97 0.61 -27.91 4.97
CA ALA A 97 1.26 -29.13 4.49
C ALA A 97 0.81 -30.37 5.28
N ARG A 98 0.78 -30.28 6.62
CA ARG A 98 0.28 -31.36 7.48
C ARG A 98 -1.20 -31.69 7.24
N ALA A 99 -1.99 -30.72 6.82
CA ALA A 99 -3.41 -30.90 6.51
C ALA A 99 -3.67 -31.38 5.08
N GLY A 100 -2.65 -31.52 4.24
CA GLY A 100 -2.80 -31.83 2.81
C GLY A 100 -3.42 -30.68 2.01
N ILE A 101 -3.28 -29.43 2.48
CA ILE A 101 -3.77 -28.22 1.85
C ILE A 101 -2.57 -27.44 1.31
N THR A 102 -2.67 -26.88 0.12
CA THR A 102 -1.56 -26.10 -0.46
C THR A 102 -1.52 -24.69 0.14
N PHE A 103 -0.39 -24.29 0.71
CA PHE A 103 -0.12 -22.90 1.06
C PHE A 103 0.30 -22.15 -0.19
N VAL A 104 -0.38 -21.03 -0.53
CA VAL A 104 -0.05 -20.20 -1.70
C VAL A 104 1.03 -19.19 -1.31
N GLY A 105 2.27 -19.61 -1.41
CA GLY A 105 3.44 -18.85 -1.00
C GLY A 105 4.69 -19.73 -1.02
N PRO A 106 5.81 -19.23 -0.49
CA PRO A 106 7.04 -20.00 -0.39
C PRO A 106 6.94 -21.07 0.70
N PRO A 107 7.84 -22.09 0.70
CA PRO A 107 7.96 -23.08 1.77
C PRO A 107 8.30 -22.47 3.13
N ALA A 108 8.01 -23.20 4.21
CA ALA A 108 8.18 -22.72 5.59
C ALA A 108 9.63 -22.33 5.93
N ASP A 109 10.61 -23.12 5.48
CA ASP A 109 12.04 -22.84 5.68
C ASP A 109 12.50 -21.53 5.00
N ILE A 110 11.93 -21.21 3.86
CA ILE A 110 12.15 -19.93 3.16
C ILE A 110 11.48 -18.77 3.91
N LEU A 111 10.27 -18.99 4.46
CA LEU A 111 9.61 -18.00 5.32
C LEU A 111 10.45 -17.71 6.58
N GLU A 112 10.99 -18.73 7.23
CA GLU A 112 11.90 -18.59 8.38
C GLU A 112 13.19 -17.85 8.02
N LEU A 113 13.79 -18.17 6.85
CA LEU A 113 15.02 -17.53 6.40
C LEU A 113 14.78 -16.04 6.12
N ALA A 114 13.75 -15.72 5.34
CA ALA A 114 13.43 -14.36 4.94
C ALA A 114 12.92 -13.51 6.11
N GLY A 115 12.16 -14.11 7.03
CA GLY A 115 11.66 -13.44 8.26
C GLY A 115 12.75 -13.14 9.29
N ASN A 116 13.89 -13.84 9.21
CA ASN A 116 15.04 -13.56 10.08
C ASN A 116 16.05 -12.64 9.38
N LYS A 117 16.07 -11.38 9.78
CA LYS A 117 16.88 -10.34 9.13
C LYS A 117 18.37 -10.69 9.06
N ALA A 118 18.95 -11.25 10.13
CA ALA A 118 20.36 -11.62 10.15
C ALA A 118 20.65 -12.78 9.17
N ARG A 119 19.78 -13.79 9.13
CA ARG A 119 19.88 -14.91 8.16
C ARG A 119 19.71 -14.43 6.72
N ALA A 120 18.75 -13.53 6.46
CA ALA A 120 18.53 -12.95 5.14
C ALA A 120 19.74 -12.15 4.66
N ILE A 121 20.35 -11.31 5.51
CA ILE A 121 21.57 -10.54 5.19
C ILE A 121 22.76 -11.48 4.95
N ALA A 122 22.93 -12.51 5.77
CA ALA A 122 23.99 -13.51 5.57
C ALA A 122 23.83 -14.26 4.24
N ALA A 123 22.60 -14.66 3.91
CA ALA A 123 22.29 -15.30 2.62
C ALA A 123 22.52 -14.36 1.43
N ALA A 124 22.15 -13.07 1.55
CA ALA A 124 22.40 -12.05 0.52
C ALA A 124 23.90 -11.87 0.29
N ARG A 125 24.68 -11.77 1.37
CA ARG A 125 26.15 -11.68 1.27
C ARG A 125 26.75 -12.92 0.63
N ALA A 126 26.29 -14.11 1.00
CA ALA A 126 26.75 -15.37 0.39
C ALA A 126 26.38 -15.47 -1.10
N ALA A 127 25.27 -14.88 -1.52
CA ALA A 127 24.84 -14.79 -2.91
C ALA A 127 25.58 -13.67 -3.70
N GLY A 128 26.48 -12.93 -3.05
CA GLY A 128 27.27 -11.87 -3.66
C GLY A 128 26.59 -10.50 -3.76
N LEU A 129 25.44 -10.32 -3.12
CA LEU A 129 24.75 -9.03 -3.10
C LEU A 129 25.49 -8.01 -2.22
N PRO A 130 25.52 -6.73 -2.62
CA PRO A 130 25.99 -5.67 -1.74
C PRO A 130 25.02 -5.53 -0.54
N VAL A 131 25.57 -5.63 0.67
CA VAL A 131 24.83 -5.45 1.93
C VAL A 131 25.40 -4.28 2.70
N MET A 132 24.58 -3.67 3.56
CA MET A 132 25.08 -2.59 4.43
C MET A 132 26.17 -3.08 5.36
N ALA A 133 27.17 -2.23 5.59
CA ALA A 133 28.15 -2.46 6.64
C ALA A 133 27.44 -2.41 7.99
N SER A 134 27.59 -3.43 8.79
CA SER A 134 27.00 -3.53 10.13
C SER A 134 27.99 -4.13 11.13
N SER A 135 27.87 -3.75 12.39
CA SER A 135 28.56 -4.44 13.48
C SER A 135 27.86 -5.76 13.81
N GLU A 136 28.57 -6.63 14.52
CA GLU A 136 27.91 -7.71 15.24
C GLU A 136 27.02 -7.14 16.35
N PRO A 137 25.89 -7.82 16.68
CA PRO A 137 25.05 -7.45 17.80
C PRO A 137 25.80 -7.55 19.14
N SER A 138 25.58 -6.59 20.02
CA SER A 138 26.18 -6.60 21.35
C SER A 138 25.32 -5.86 22.38
N ALA A 139 25.37 -6.32 23.62
CA ALA A 139 24.89 -5.58 24.79
C ALA A 139 26.03 -4.79 25.49
N ASP A 140 27.23 -4.84 24.95
CA ASP A 140 28.40 -4.11 25.47
C ASP A 140 28.64 -2.84 24.63
N LEU A 141 28.52 -1.69 25.30
CA LEU A 141 28.72 -0.37 24.70
C LEU A 141 30.15 -0.19 24.17
N ALA A 142 31.17 -0.70 24.87
CA ALA A 142 32.54 -0.53 24.45
C ALA A 142 32.86 -1.27 23.15
N VAL A 143 32.29 -2.48 22.97
CA VAL A 143 32.43 -3.27 21.75
C VAL A 143 31.81 -2.53 20.55
N LEU A 144 30.65 -1.91 20.74
CA LEU A 144 29.97 -1.19 19.66
C LEU A 144 30.65 0.14 19.31
N VAL A 145 31.22 0.84 20.30
CA VAL A 145 32.01 2.06 20.05
C VAL A 145 33.29 1.72 19.27
N GLU A 146 33.95 0.61 19.60
CA GLU A 146 35.13 0.14 18.86
C GLU A 146 34.74 -0.24 17.41
N ALA A 147 33.66 -0.99 17.24
CA ALA A 147 33.15 -1.36 15.90
C ALA A 147 32.80 -0.14 15.03
N ALA A 148 32.30 0.93 15.63
CA ALA A 148 32.01 2.19 14.94
C ALA A 148 33.25 2.89 14.37
N GLY A 149 34.43 2.59 14.89
CA GLY A 149 35.71 3.15 14.38
C GLY A 149 36.02 2.74 12.92
N ALA A 150 35.43 1.66 12.46
CA ALA A 150 35.55 1.17 11.06
C ALA A 150 34.38 1.62 10.16
N MET A 151 33.45 2.42 10.68
CA MET A 151 32.24 2.83 9.96
C MET A 151 32.25 4.32 9.61
N GLU A 152 31.66 4.68 8.49
CA GLU A 152 31.41 6.08 8.12
C GLU A 152 30.10 6.56 8.78
N PHE A 153 30.12 7.76 9.36
CA PHE A 153 28.91 8.39 9.90
C PHE A 153 28.12 9.14 8.82
N PRO A 154 26.78 9.19 8.93
CA PRO A 154 25.96 8.70 10.03
C PRO A 154 25.77 7.18 10.04
N VAL A 155 25.47 6.65 11.24
CA VAL A 155 25.09 5.26 11.44
C VAL A 155 23.71 5.18 12.10
N PHE A 156 23.04 4.03 11.96
CA PHE A 156 21.88 3.69 12.76
C PHE A 156 22.26 2.75 13.89
N VAL A 157 21.75 3.02 15.09
CA VAL A 157 21.70 2.05 16.20
C VAL A 157 20.37 1.33 16.09
N LYS A 158 20.36 -0.02 16.02
CA LYS A 158 19.17 -0.83 15.85
C LYS A 158 19.08 -1.92 16.92
N ALA A 159 17.91 -2.10 17.53
CA ALA A 159 17.66 -3.21 18.43
C ALA A 159 17.57 -4.53 17.64
N VAL A 160 18.18 -5.61 18.16
CA VAL A 160 18.18 -6.94 17.53
C VAL A 160 16.75 -7.48 17.41
N ALA A 161 15.97 -7.34 18.49
CA ALA A 161 14.57 -7.76 18.53
C ALA A 161 13.60 -6.74 17.92
N GLY A 162 14.09 -5.59 17.42
CA GLY A 162 13.31 -4.52 16.80
C GLY A 162 12.95 -4.84 15.35
N GLY A 163 11.81 -4.28 14.88
CA GLY A 163 11.36 -4.41 13.50
C GLY A 163 10.47 -3.25 13.05
N GLY A 164 10.29 -3.07 11.72
CA GLY A 164 9.43 -2.03 11.17
C GLY A 164 9.82 -0.59 11.54
N GLY A 165 11.12 -0.32 11.77
CA GLY A 165 11.64 1.01 12.17
C GLY A 165 11.51 1.31 13.66
N ARG A 166 10.96 0.43 14.48
CA ARG A 166 10.95 0.58 15.94
C ARG A 166 12.30 0.19 16.53
N GLY A 167 12.78 0.96 17.54
CA GLY A 167 14.09 0.74 18.15
C GLY A 167 15.26 1.12 17.24
N MET A 168 15.06 2.06 16.29
CA MET A 168 16.07 2.54 15.38
C MET A 168 16.38 4.04 15.65
N ARG A 169 17.66 4.37 15.81
CA ARG A 169 18.11 5.74 16.08
C ARG A 169 19.28 6.13 15.18
N ARG A 170 19.13 7.23 14.44
CA ARG A 170 20.21 7.79 13.63
C ARG A 170 21.19 8.55 14.52
N VAL A 171 22.47 8.33 14.30
CA VAL A 171 23.59 8.99 14.98
C VAL A 171 24.45 9.69 13.95
N GLY A 172 24.56 11.01 14.05
CA GLY A 172 25.24 11.86 13.06
C GLY A 172 26.76 11.83 13.16
N THR A 173 27.29 11.69 14.36
CA THR A 173 28.73 11.78 14.65
C THR A 173 29.17 10.74 15.68
N SER A 174 30.45 10.41 15.69
CA SER A 174 31.02 9.49 16.68
C SER A 174 30.92 10.02 18.13
N ALA A 175 30.87 11.33 18.31
CA ALA A 175 30.73 11.95 19.64
C ALA A 175 29.34 11.69 20.27
N GLU A 176 28.31 11.59 19.48
CA GLU A 176 26.92 11.31 19.92
C GLU A 176 26.70 9.83 20.23
N LEU A 177 27.56 8.95 19.70
CA LEU A 177 27.33 7.50 19.68
C LEU A 177 27.18 6.87 21.08
N PRO A 178 28.01 7.16 22.10
CA PRO A 178 27.90 6.51 23.41
C PRO A 178 26.55 6.79 24.10
N GLU A 179 26.06 8.02 24.01
CA GLU A 179 24.76 8.40 24.57
C GLU A 179 23.61 7.73 23.84
N ALA A 180 23.68 7.73 22.52
CA ALA A 180 22.67 7.10 21.65
C ALA A 180 22.57 5.58 21.87
N LEU A 181 23.71 4.88 22.00
CA LEU A 181 23.79 3.46 22.33
C LEU A 181 23.15 3.17 23.69
N GLY A 182 23.55 3.89 24.73
CA GLY A 182 23.01 3.70 26.07
C GLY A 182 21.48 3.90 26.13
N ALA A 183 20.97 4.87 25.38
CA ALA A 183 19.52 5.10 25.27
C ALA A 183 18.82 3.99 24.50
N ALA A 184 19.38 3.54 23.38
CA ALA A 184 18.81 2.47 22.56
C ALA A 184 18.79 1.12 23.28
N MET A 185 19.86 0.78 24.02
CA MET A 185 19.92 -0.44 24.82
C MET A 185 18.85 -0.48 25.91
N ARG A 186 18.65 0.64 26.64
CA ARG A 186 17.58 0.72 27.66
C ARG A 186 16.18 0.60 27.04
N GLU A 187 15.98 1.22 25.88
CA GLU A 187 14.69 1.12 25.15
C GLU A 187 14.44 -0.31 24.65
N ALA A 188 15.47 -0.98 24.13
CA ALA A 188 15.41 -2.37 23.67
C ALA A 188 15.10 -3.32 24.82
N GLU A 189 15.78 -3.19 25.96
CA GLU A 189 15.52 -3.95 27.17
C GLU A 189 14.07 -3.77 27.65
N ALA A 190 13.59 -2.51 27.72
CA ALA A 190 12.24 -2.22 28.19
C ALA A 190 11.14 -2.72 27.23
N ALA A 191 11.39 -2.66 25.92
CA ALA A 191 10.39 -3.01 24.91
C ALA A 191 10.38 -4.50 24.55
N PHE A 192 11.55 -5.16 24.58
CA PHE A 192 11.76 -6.52 24.05
C PHE A 192 12.36 -7.50 25.05
N GLY A 193 12.86 -7.03 26.21
CA GLY A 193 13.56 -7.85 27.19
C GLY A 193 14.98 -8.25 26.78
N ASP A 194 15.54 -7.63 25.73
CA ASP A 194 16.89 -7.87 25.23
C ASP A 194 17.56 -6.53 24.91
N PRO A 195 18.66 -6.14 25.63
CA PRO A 195 19.36 -4.88 25.40
C PRO A 195 20.28 -4.90 24.19
N ALA A 196 20.43 -6.05 23.50
CA ALA A 196 21.36 -6.18 22.38
C ALA A 196 20.95 -5.27 21.22
N VAL A 197 21.93 -4.46 20.77
CA VAL A 197 21.81 -3.57 19.62
C VAL A 197 22.97 -3.78 18.67
N TYR A 198 22.86 -3.32 17.44
CA TYR A 198 23.93 -3.30 16.46
C TYR A 198 23.97 -1.96 15.73
N LEU A 199 25.12 -1.66 15.13
CA LEU A 199 25.30 -0.51 14.27
C LEU A 199 25.11 -0.91 12.82
N GLU A 200 24.52 -0.01 12.04
CA GLU A 200 24.36 -0.18 10.60
C GLU A 200 24.67 1.14 9.89
N GLN A 201 25.45 1.07 8.80
CA GLN A 201 25.77 2.23 7.97
C GLN A 201 24.50 2.88 7.45
N ALA A 202 24.36 4.20 7.62
CA ALA A 202 23.23 4.92 7.04
C ALA A 202 23.47 5.23 5.56
N VAL A 203 22.48 4.99 4.73
CA VAL A 203 22.48 5.44 3.33
C VAL A 203 21.74 6.77 3.27
N ILE A 204 22.47 7.84 2.92
CA ILE A 204 21.94 9.21 2.90
C ILE A 204 21.23 9.49 1.59
N ASP A 205 20.10 10.23 1.67
CA ASP A 205 19.28 10.60 0.50
C ASP A 205 18.95 9.40 -0.37
N ALA A 206 18.70 8.28 0.30
CA ALA A 206 18.46 7.02 -0.36
C ALA A 206 17.11 7.00 -1.09
N ARG A 207 17.09 6.32 -2.22
CA ARG A 207 15.85 5.84 -2.84
C ARG A 207 15.58 4.42 -2.36
N HIS A 208 14.33 4.13 -2.11
CA HIS A 208 13.87 2.78 -1.81
C HIS A 208 13.40 2.14 -3.11
N ILE A 209 14.26 1.31 -3.69
CA ILE A 209 14.00 0.58 -4.92
C ILE A 209 13.80 -0.89 -4.59
N GLU A 210 12.78 -1.50 -5.15
CA GLU A 210 12.49 -2.91 -4.91
C GLU A 210 12.21 -3.64 -6.21
N VAL A 211 12.50 -4.93 -6.24
CA VAL A 211 12.34 -5.78 -7.43
C VAL A 211 11.33 -6.88 -7.15
N GLN A 212 10.30 -6.94 -7.99
CA GLN A 212 9.36 -8.04 -7.98
C GLN A 212 9.98 -9.29 -8.60
N VAL A 213 10.01 -10.39 -7.87
CA VAL A 213 10.43 -11.69 -8.40
C VAL A 213 9.26 -12.66 -8.45
N LEU A 214 9.30 -13.57 -9.42
CA LEU A 214 8.50 -14.77 -9.50
C LEU A 214 9.43 -15.97 -9.66
N ALA A 215 9.15 -17.05 -8.92
CA ALA A 215 9.90 -18.29 -8.99
C ALA A 215 8.96 -19.50 -8.94
N ASP A 216 9.26 -20.57 -9.67
CA ASP A 216 8.51 -21.81 -9.64
C ASP A 216 9.29 -22.94 -8.95
N ALA A 217 8.61 -24.03 -8.67
CA ALA A 217 9.21 -25.21 -8.02
C ALA A 217 10.24 -25.95 -8.90
N ALA A 218 10.33 -25.63 -10.20
CA ALA A 218 11.34 -26.19 -11.11
C ALA A 218 12.65 -25.38 -11.11
N GLY A 219 12.73 -24.30 -10.30
CA GLY A 219 13.91 -23.46 -10.17
C GLY A 219 14.01 -22.34 -11.21
N ASN A 220 12.97 -22.11 -12.01
CA ASN A 220 12.90 -20.92 -12.85
C ASN A 220 12.63 -19.69 -11.99
N VAL A 221 13.43 -18.64 -12.19
CA VAL A 221 13.30 -17.36 -11.49
C VAL A 221 13.38 -16.23 -12.50
N ILE A 222 12.40 -15.34 -12.49
CA ILE A 222 12.34 -14.13 -13.29
C ILE A 222 12.10 -12.90 -12.40
N HIS A 223 12.47 -11.72 -12.88
CA HIS A 223 12.04 -10.46 -12.30
C HIS A 223 10.98 -9.78 -13.16
N LEU A 224 10.09 -9.03 -12.53
CA LEU A 224 9.10 -8.18 -13.17
C LEU A 224 9.44 -6.69 -13.00
N PHE A 225 10.73 -6.39 -13.09
CA PHE A 225 11.32 -5.08 -12.94
C PHE A 225 11.13 -4.45 -11.55
N ASP A 226 11.46 -3.17 -11.49
CA ASP A 226 11.62 -2.40 -10.27
C ASP A 226 10.41 -1.52 -9.98
N ARG A 227 10.25 -1.20 -8.70
CA ARG A 227 9.36 -0.18 -8.17
C ARG A 227 10.17 0.84 -7.36
N ASP A 228 9.74 2.09 -7.38
CA ASP A 228 10.20 3.12 -6.47
C ASP A 228 9.18 3.32 -5.36
N CYS A 229 9.60 3.06 -4.13
CA CYS A 229 8.81 3.19 -2.92
C CYS A 229 9.38 4.26 -1.98
N SER A 230 10.11 5.24 -2.51
CA SER A 230 10.79 6.27 -1.72
C SER A 230 9.84 7.24 -1.03
N VAL A 231 8.64 7.49 -1.59
CA VAL A 231 7.64 8.36 -0.96
C VAL A 231 7.00 7.62 0.21
N GLN A 232 7.57 7.79 1.39
CA GLN A 232 7.16 7.12 2.60
C GLN A 232 7.14 8.08 3.79
N ARG A 233 6.33 7.76 4.78
CA ARG A 233 6.26 8.47 6.05
C ARG A 233 6.51 7.51 7.19
N ARG A 234 7.54 7.78 8.01
CA ARG A 234 7.93 6.89 9.12
C ARG A 234 8.07 5.43 8.65
N HIS A 235 8.73 5.23 7.52
CA HIS A 235 8.93 3.93 6.86
C HIS A 235 7.65 3.26 6.32
N GLN A 236 6.51 3.96 6.28
CA GLN A 236 5.29 3.49 5.63
C GLN A 236 5.19 4.09 4.23
N LYS A 237 5.15 3.26 3.20
CA LYS A 237 5.00 3.65 1.80
C LYS A 237 3.64 4.35 1.60
N VAL A 238 3.61 5.42 0.82
CA VAL A 238 2.42 6.28 0.58
C VAL A 238 2.08 6.36 -0.90
N VAL A 239 3.10 6.55 -1.74
CA VAL A 239 2.99 6.53 -3.20
C VAL A 239 4.10 5.66 -3.75
N GLU A 240 3.75 4.74 -4.63
CA GLU A 240 4.68 3.81 -5.28
C GLU A 240 4.61 3.97 -6.80
N LEU A 241 5.76 3.81 -7.46
CA LEU A 241 5.92 4.01 -8.91
C LEU A 241 6.50 2.75 -9.57
N ALA A 242 6.09 2.45 -10.79
CA ALA A 242 6.75 1.46 -11.65
C ALA A 242 6.78 1.94 -13.12
N PRO A 243 7.92 1.74 -13.81
CA PRO A 243 9.23 1.46 -13.24
C PRO A 243 9.75 2.65 -12.44
N ALA A 244 10.78 2.46 -11.61
CA ALA A 244 11.43 3.55 -10.87
C ALA A 244 11.95 4.63 -11.84
N PRO A 245 11.53 5.91 -11.70
CA PRO A 245 11.95 6.96 -12.62
C PRO A 245 13.45 7.26 -12.46
N HIS A 246 14.10 7.63 -13.58
CA HIS A 246 15.49 8.09 -13.61
C HIS A 246 16.51 7.14 -12.95
N VAL A 247 16.23 5.84 -12.94
CA VAL A 247 17.23 4.82 -12.61
C VAL A 247 18.02 4.54 -13.89
N ASP A 248 19.35 4.67 -13.79
CA ASP A 248 20.25 4.34 -14.88
C ASP A 248 20.00 2.90 -15.38
N PRO A 249 19.97 2.64 -16.70
CA PRO A 249 19.66 1.31 -17.23
C PRO A 249 20.61 0.21 -16.75
N GLU A 250 21.91 0.50 -16.60
CA GLU A 250 22.88 -0.48 -16.11
C GLU A 250 22.67 -0.76 -14.62
N LEU A 251 22.37 0.28 -13.82
CA LEU A 251 22.03 0.12 -12.42
C LEU A 251 20.76 -0.72 -12.26
N ARG A 252 19.71 -0.45 -13.05
CA ARG A 252 18.48 -1.25 -13.05
C ARG A 252 18.76 -2.70 -13.36
N GLN A 253 19.59 -2.97 -14.36
CA GLN A 253 19.96 -4.32 -14.72
C GLN A 253 20.69 -5.02 -13.57
N ARG A 254 21.65 -4.34 -12.91
CA ARG A 254 22.36 -4.90 -11.74
C ARG A 254 21.40 -5.22 -10.60
N ILE A 255 20.55 -4.29 -10.20
CA ILE A 255 19.59 -4.48 -9.10
C ILE A 255 18.65 -5.65 -9.40
N CYS A 256 18.11 -5.74 -10.62
CA CYS A 256 17.26 -6.85 -11.04
C CYS A 256 18.02 -8.20 -11.07
N ALA A 257 19.26 -8.19 -11.52
CA ALA A 257 20.10 -9.40 -11.53
C ALA A 257 20.41 -9.88 -10.10
N ASP A 258 20.72 -8.97 -9.18
CA ASP A 258 20.98 -9.29 -7.78
C ASP A 258 19.73 -9.87 -7.11
N ALA A 259 18.55 -9.30 -7.38
CA ALA A 259 17.29 -9.84 -6.85
C ALA A 259 17.04 -11.29 -7.33
N VAL A 260 17.28 -11.58 -8.60
CA VAL A 260 17.15 -12.92 -9.16
C VAL A 260 18.22 -13.86 -8.58
N ALA A 261 19.47 -13.38 -8.44
CA ALA A 261 20.56 -14.16 -7.86
C ALA A 261 20.26 -14.56 -6.41
N PHE A 262 19.75 -13.62 -5.61
CA PHE A 262 19.33 -13.88 -4.24
C PHE A 262 18.20 -14.93 -4.18
N ALA A 263 17.12 -14.71 -4.96
CA ALA A 263 15.99 -15.63 -4.99
C ALA A 263 16.41 -17.06 -5.40
N ARG A 264 17.30 -17.20 -6.36
CA ARG A 264 17.89 -18.50 -6.76
C ARG A 264 18.72 -19.12 -5.64
N ALA A 265 19.59 -18.32 -5.01
CA ALA A 265 20.50 -18.81 -3.98
C ALA A 265 19.76 -19.40 -2.76
N ILE A 266 18.59 -18.86 -2.42
CA ILE A 266 17.77 -19.36 -1.32
C ILE A 266 16.73 -20.41 -1.74
N GLY A 267 16.64 -20.77 -3.03
CA GLY A 267 15.63 -21.70 -3.53
C GLY A 267 14.20 -21.16 -3.44
N TYR A 268 14.03 -19.85 -3.69
CA TYR A 268 12.73 -19.17 -3.56
C TYR A 268 11.67 -19.76 -4.50
N VAL A 269 10.43 -19.81 -4.02
CA VAL A 269 9.25 -20.22 -4.79
C VAL A 269 8.11 -19.24 -4.56
N ASN A 270 7.31 -18.99 -5.57
CA ASN A 270 6.16 -18.09 -5.62
C ASN A 270 6.55 -16.60 -5.84
N ALA A 271 5.66 -15.67 -5.51
CA ALA A 271 5.92 -14.24 -5.66
C ALA A 271 6.62 -13.67 -4.44
N GLY A 272 7.67 -12.88 -4.64
CA GLY A 272 8.38 -12.18 -3.58
C GLY A 272 8.95 -10.86 -4.07
N THR A 273 9.43 -10.06 -3.14
CA THR A 273 10.03 -8.75 -3.43
C THR A 273 11.35 -8.60 -2.70
N VAL A 274 12.40 -8.24 -3.43
CA VAL A 274 13.72 -7.93 -2.85
C VAL A 274 13.87 -6.42 -2.81
N GLU A 275 14.14 -5.87 -1.63
CA GLU A 275 14.21 -4.44 -1.36
C GLU A 275 15.66 -3.96 -1.25
N PHE A 276 15.94 -2.78 -1.84
CA PHE A 276 17.25 -2.14 -1.87
C PHE A 276 17.16 -0.67 -1.50
N LEU A 277 18.21 -0.14 -0.85
CA LEU A 277 18.48 1.29 -0.85
C LEU A 277 19.48 1.63 -1.95
N VAL A 278 19.21 2.71 -2.66
CA VAL A 278 20.07 3.24 -3.71
C VAL A 278 20.47 4.66 -3.33
N ASP A 279 21.77 4.93 -3.24
CA ASP A 279 22.28 6.27 -2.94
C ASP A 279 22.37 7.17 -4.18
N ARG A 280 22.75 8.43 -3.99
CA ARG A 280 22.92 9.40 -5.10
C ARG A 280 24.02 9.02 -6.10
N ALA A 281 25.00 8.22 -5.69
CA ALA A 281 26.07 7.73 -6.57
C ALA A 281 25.68 6.49 -7.36
N GLY A 282 24.46 5.97 -7.19
CA GLY A 282 24.00 4.75 -7.84
C GLY A 282 24.56 3.47 -7.21
N ARG A 283 25.07 3.53 -5.97
CA ARG A 283 25.41 2.34 -5.19
C ARG A 283 24.12 1.80 -4.59
N HIS A 284 23.88 0.51 -4.70
CA HIS A 284 22.71 -0.14 -4.09
C HIS A 284 23.15 -1.14 -3.03
N VAL A 285 22.30 -1.32 -2.02
CA VAL A 285 22.50 -2.29 -0.94
C VAL A 285 21.21 -3.00 -0.63
N PHE A 286 21.28 -4.30 -0.39
CA PHE A 286 20.17 -5.13 0.03
C PHE A 286 19.67 -4.72 1.41
N ILE A 287 18.34 -4.64 1.59
CA ILE A 287 17.68 -4.37 2.87
C ILE A 287 17.06 -5.67 3.41
N GLU A 288 16.12 -6.22 2.65
CA GLU A 288 15.33 -7.38 3.05
C GLU A 288 14.62 -8.02 1.85
N MET A 289 14.07 -9.19 2.06
CA MET A 289 13.12 -9.81 1.15
C MET A 289 11.78 -9.96 1.84
N ASN A 290 10.72 -9.58 1.14
CA ASN A 290 9.36 -9.87 1.57
C ASN A 290 8.87 -11.12 0.82
N PRO A 291 8.73 -12.28 1.52
CA PRO A 291 8.44 -13.57 0.90
C PRO A 291 6.92 -13.73 0.63
N ARG A 292 6.31 -12.75 0.02
CA ARG A 292 4.86 -12.64 -0.23
C ARG A 292 4.57 -11.59 -1.30
N ILE A 293 3.30 -11.49 -1.68
CA ILE A 293 2.79 -10.35 -2.45
C ILE A 293 2.91 -9.04 -1.63
N GLN A 294 3.17 -7.94 -2.30
CA GLN A 294 3.23 -6.61 -1.70
C GLN A 294 1.93 -5.81 -1.94
N VAL A 295 1.66 -4.79 -1.09
CA VAL A 295 0.52 -3.86 -1.28
C VAL A 295 0.58 -3.20 -2.65
N GLU A 296 1.78 -2.81 -3.07
CA GLU A 296 2.13 -2.08 -4.29
C GLU A 296 2.30 -2.94 -5.55
N HIS A 297 1.97 -4.24 -5.49
CA HIS A 297 2.07 -5.14 -6.65
C HIS A 297 1.33 -4.62 -7.88
N THR A 298 0.29 -3.83 -7.68
CA THR A 298 -0.58 -3.33 -8.74
C THR A 298 0.15 -2.49 -9.78
N VAL A 299 1.17 -1.70 -9.38
CA VAL A 299 1.94 -0.89 -10.35
C VAL A 299 2.78 -1.77 -11.26
N THR A 300 3.30 -2.89 -10.77
CA THR A 300 4.02 -3.88 -11.59
C THR A 300 3.06 -4.55 -12.56
N GLU A 301 1.90 -5.01 -12.10
CA GLU A 301 0.86 -5.61 -12.95
C GLU A 301 0.45 -4.66 -14.09
N GLU A 302 0.25 -3.37 -13.79
CA GLU A 302 -0.14 -2.37 -14.78
C GLU A 302 0.92 -2.09 -15.85
N VAL A 303 2.20 -2.24 -15.57
CA VAL A 303 3.25 -1.98 -16.56
C VAL A 303 3.77 -3.23 -17.26
N THR A 304 3.54 -4.43 -16.71
CA THR A 304 4.02 -5.70 -17.27
C THR A 304 2.91 -6.54 -17.90
N ASP A 305 1.65 -6.21 -17.64
CA ASP A 305 0.46 -7.00 -18.01
C ASP A 305 0.48 -8.44 -17.41
N VAL A 306 1.22 -8.65 -16.30
CA VAL A 306 1.28 -9.94 -15.57
C VAL A 306 0.40 -9.87 -14.33
N ASP A 307 -0.63 -10.70 -14.21
CA ASP A 307 -1.43 -10.87 -13.00
C ASP A 307 -0.66 -11.68 -11.97
N LEU A 308 -0.09 -10.98 -10.97
CA LEU A 308 0.75 -11.60 -9.93
C LEU A 308 -0.02 -12.55 -9.03
N VAL A 309 -1.28 -12.26 -8.71
CA VAL A 309 -2.09 -13.10 -7.82
C VAL A 309 -2.51 -14.38 -8.54
N GLN A 310 -2.87 -14.28 -9.84
CA GLN A 310 -3.11 -15.49 -10.64
C GLN A 310 -1.82 -16.30 -10.80
N ALA A 311 -0.67 -15.64 -11.03
CA ALA A 311 0.62 -16.33 -11.11
C ALA A 311 0.94 -17.07 -9.81
N GLN A 312 0.70 -16.47 -8.63
CA GLN A 312 0.86 -17.14 -7.34
C GLN A 312 0.04 -18.42 -7.22
N LEU A 313 -1.25 -18.35 -7.59
CA LEU A 313 -2.17 -19.50 -7.54
C LEU A 313 -1.74 -20.61 -8.51
N ARG A 314 -1.32 -20.23 -9.72
CA ARG A 314 -0.86 -21.19 -10.76
C ARG A 314 0.45 -21.86 -10.37
N ILE A 315 1.43 -21.11 -9.84
CA ILE A 315 2.69 -21.68 -9.34
C ILE A 315 2.42 -22.64 -8.19
N ALA A 316 1.58 -22.25 -7.23
CA ALA A 316 1.21 -23.11 -6.11
C ALA A 316 0.45 -24.38 -6.55
N ALA A 317 -0.27 -24.32 -7.67
CA ALA A 317 -0.91 -25.48 -8.30
C ALA A 317 0.06 -26.35 -9.12
N GLY A 318 1.37 -26.02 -9.15
CA GLY A 318 2.42 -26.81 -9.81
C GLY A 318 2.73 -26.40 -11.25
N GLU A 319 2.17 -25.26 -11.75
CA GLU A 319 2.54 -24.76 -13.06
C GLU A 319 3.93 -24.12 -13.02
N THR A 320 4.67 -24.26 -14.12
CA THR A 320 5.99 -23.61 -14.27
C THR A 320 5.87 -22.26 -14.96
N LEU A 321 6.84 -21.36 -14.74
CA LEU A 321 6.88 -20.06 -15.41
C LEU A 321 6.84 -20.19 -16.95
N PRO A 322 7.66 -21.07 -17.59
CA PRO A 322 7.53 -21.30 -19.02
C PRO A 322 6.17 -21.86 -19.45
N GLY A 323 5.56 -22.73 -18.65
CA GLY A 323 4.22 -23.28 -18.90
C GLY A 323 3.14 -22.20 -18.91
N MET A 324 3.33 -21.12 -18.14
CA MET A 324 2.48 -19.94 -18.12
C MET A 324 2.80 -18.94 -19.24
N GLY A 325 3.82 -19.17 -20.07
CA GLY A 325 4.32 -18.22 -21.05
C GLY A 325 5.14 -17.08 -20.44
N LEU A 326 5.60 -17.24 -19.21
CA LEU A 326 6.41 -16.25 -18.49
C LEU A 326 7.90 -16.63 -18.60
N SER A 327 8.63 -15.91 -19.44
CA SER A 327 10.08 -15.96 -19.50
C SER A 327 10.65 -14.56 -19.36
N GLN A 328 11.90 -14.41 -18.92
CA GLN A 328 12.49 -13.08 -18.73
C GLN A 328 12.44 -12.24 -20.01
N ASP A 329 12.71 -12.83 -21.15
CA ASP A 329 12.73 -12.15 -22.44
C ASP A 329 11.33 -11.75 -22.93
N ALA A 330 10.29 -12.39 -22.44
CA ALA A 330 8.89 -12.07 -22.79
C ALA A 330 8.33 -10.92 -21.95
N ILE A 331 8.94 -10.61 -20.79
CA ILE A 331 8.46 -9.56 -19.90
C ILE A 331 8.93 -8.20 -20.40
N VAL A 332 7.97 -7.35 -20.76
CA VAL A 332 8.22 -6.00 -21.29
C VAL A 332 7.48 -4.97 -20.44
N VAL A 333 8.22 -3.95 -20.00
CA VAL A 333 7.62 -2.78 -19.33
C VAL A 333 7.01 -1.83 -20.35
N ARG A 334 5.74 -1.48 -20.16
CA ARG A 334 5.00 -0.57 -21.05
C ARG A 334 4.44 0.62 -20.27
N GLY A 335 4.94 1.80 -20.57
CA GLY A 335 4.51 3.05 -19.94
C GLY A 335 5.00 3.18 -18.49
N ALA A 336 4.19 3.84 -17.67
CA ALA A 336 4.45 4.02 -16.25
C ALA A 336 3.14 3.91 -15.46
N ALA A 337 3.24 3.44 -14.23
CA ALA A 337 2.13 3.39 -13.29
C ALA A 337 2.53 3.99 -11.95
N LEU A 338 1.55 4.56 -11.25
CA LEU A 338 1.69 4.97 -9.86
C LEU A 338 0.50 4.48 -9.05
N GLN A 339 0.76 4.09 -7.81
CA GLN A 339 -0.27 3.76 -6.82
C GLN A 339 -0.27 4.80 -5.71
N CYS A 340 -1.47 5.23 -5.30
CA CYS A 340 -1.70 6.03 -4.12
C CYS A 340 -2.44 5.19 -3.07
N ARG A 341 -1.93 5.11 -1.85
CA ARG A 341 -2.63 4.50 -0.72
C ARG A 341 -3.60 5.52 -0.12
N ILE A 342 -4.89 5.34 -0.37
CA ILE A 342 -5.93 6.18 0.25
C ILE A 342 -6.28 5.57 1.60
N THR A 343 -6.02 6.35 2.67
CA THR A 343 -6.16 5.93 4.07
C THR A 343 -7.15 6.80 4.83
N THR A 344 -7.70 6.28 5.93
CA THR A 344 -8.50 7.04 6.90
C THR A 344 -7.63 7.71 7.95
N GLU A 345 -6.67 8.48 7.50
CA GLU A 345 -5.76 9.25 8.33
C GLU A 345 -5.96 10.74 8.09
N ASP A 346 -5.78 11.54 9.15
CA ASP A 346 -5.84 12.99 9.07
C ASP A 346 -4.42 13.59 9.02
N PRO A 347 -3.92 13.98 7.85
CA PRO A 347 -2.59 14.56 7.70
C PRO A 347 -2.39 15.85 8.48
N ALA A 348 -3.46 16.67 8.65
CA ALA A 348 -3.41 17.92 9.40
C ALA A 348 -3.24 17.68 10.92
N ASN A 349 -3.63 16.51 11.42
CA ASN A 349 -3.52 16.10 12.82
C ASN A 349 -2.48 14.97 13.03
N GLY A 350 -1.35 15.04 12.32
CA GLY A 350 -0.23 14.11 12.49
C GLY A 350 -0.52 12.69 12.00
N PHE A 351 -1.43 12.51 11.02
CA PHE A 351 -1.87 11.23 10.47
C PHE A 351 -2.51 10.30 11.52
N ARG A 352 -3.27 10.87 12.43
CA ARG A 352 -4.03 10.04 13.37
C ARG A 352 -5.06 9.22 12.59
N PRO A 353 -5.11 7.90 12.81
CA PRO A 353 -6.16 7.06 12.26
C PRO A 353 -7.53 7.55 12.74
N ALA A 354 -8.48 7.59 11.82
CA ALA A 354 -9.85 7.99 12.13
C ALA A 354 -10.79 6.82 11.93
N THR A 355 -11.77 6.74 12.83
CA THR A 355 -12.86 5.78 12.78
C THR A 355 -14.16 6.47 12.42
N GLY A 356 -15.13 5.72 11.94
CA GLY A 356 -16.45 6.26 11.60
C GLY A 356 -17.18 5.42 10.57
N ARG A 357 -18.30 5.93 10.07
CA ARG A 357 -19.10 5.27 9.04
C ARG A 357 -19.01 6.03 7.72
N ILE A 358 -18.75 5.33 6.64
CA ILE A 358 -18.71 5.91 5.29
C ILE A 358 -20.14 6.28 4.87
N THR A 359 -20.41 7.59 4.77
CA THR A 359 -21.72 8.14 4.39
C THR A 359 -21.84 8.50 2.90
N ALA A 360 -20.71 8.59 2.20
CA ALA A 360 -20.65 8.68 0.75
C ALA A 360 -19.38 7.98 0.24
N TYR A 361 -19.53 7.21 -0.82
CA TYR A 361 -18.42 6.58 -1.54
C TYR A 361 -18.68 6.67 -3.04
N ARG A 362 -17.91 7.49 -3.74
CA ARG A 362 -17.94 7.60 -5.20
C ARG A 362 -16.53 7.45 -5.72
N SER A 363 -16.27 6.35 -6.39
CA SER A 363 -14.99 6.03 -6.99
C SER A 363 -14.80 6.73 -8.34
N PRO A 364 -13.56 7.12 -8.70
CA PRO A 364 -13.22 7.54 -10.04
C PRO A 364 -13.23 6.33 -11.01
N GLY A 365 -13.22 6.64 -12.31
CA GLY A 365 -13.14 5.65 -13.36
C GLY A 365 -12.39 6.16 -14.58
N GLY A 366 -12.51 5.45 -15.69
CA GLY A 366 -11.91 5.77 -16.98
C GLY A 366 -10.61 5.01 -17.28
N ALA A 367 -10.12 5.15 -18.51
CA ALA A 367 -8.97 4.39 -19.00
C ALA A 367 -7.72 4.57 -18.11
N GLY A 368 -7.08 3.45 -17.75
CA GLY A 368 -5.88 3.42 -16.92
C GLY A 368 -6.09 3.87 -15.48
N VAL A 369 -7.31 3.74 -14.95
CA VAL A 369 -7.62 3.91 -13.52
C VAL A 369 -8.08 2.57 -12.98
N ARG A 370 -7.34 2.05 -12.01
CA ARG A 370 -7.62 0.81 -11.30
C ARG A 370 -7.84 1.10 -9.81
N LEU A 371 -8.79 0.39 -9.23
CA LEU A 371 -9.12 0.48 -7.81
C LEU A 371 -9.13 -0.90 -7.16
N ASP A 372 -8.30 -1.07 -6.15
CA ASP A 372 -8.33 -2.25 -5.28
C ASP A 372 -8.76 -1.78 -3.89
N GLY A 373 -10.01 -2.09 -3.51
CA GLY A 373 -10.62 -1.61 -2.28
C GLY A 373 -11.43 -2.67 -1.57
N GLY A 374 -11.45 -2.57 -0.24
CA GLY A 374 -12.18 -3.47 0.66
C GLY A 374 -13.36 -2.81 1.37
N THR A 375 -13.78 -1.62 0.91
CA THR A 375 -14.83 -0.82 1.57
C THR A 375 -15.91 -0.33 0.59
N ALA A 376 -17.05 0.09 1.12
CA ALA A 376 -18.20 0.59 0.36
C ALA A 376 -19.01 1.60 1.18
N LEU A 377 -20.04 2.18 0.56
CA LEU A 377 -21.04 3.00 1.24
C LEU A 377 -21.65 2.22 2.42
N GLY A 378 -21.72 2.86 3.58
CA GLY A 378 -22.27 2.29 4.82
C GLY A 378 -21.27 1.47 5.64
N ALA A 379 -20.06 1.20 5.14
CA ALA A 379 -19.03 0.47 5.86
C ALA A 379 -18.59 1.24 7.13
N GLU A 380 -18.35 0.50 8.19
CA GLU A 380 -17.79 1.01 9.44
C GLU A 380 -16.27 0.82 9.42
N ILE A 381 -15.54 1.90 9.69
CA ILE A 381 -14.09 1.92 9.81
C ILE A 381 -13.75 1.84 11.29
N ALA A 382 -13.15 0.73 11.69
CA ALA A 382 -12.72 0.46 13.05
C ALA A 382 -11.21 0.70 13.22
N ALA A 383 -10.78 0.91 14.47
CA ALA A 383 -9.37 1.13 14.82
C ALA A 383 -8.56 -0.17 14.97
N HIS A 384 -9.15 -1.33 14.69
CA HIS A 384 -8.50 -2.63 14.92
C HIS A 384 -7.43 -2.98 13.88
N TYR A 385 -7.54 -2.41 12.69
CA TYR A 385 -6.72 -2.74 11.52
C TYR A 385 -6.00 -1.50 11.00
N ASP A 386 -5.22 -1.67 9.94
CA ASP A 386 -4.64 -0.54 9.25
C ASP A 386 -5.71 0.41 8.66
N SER A 387 -5.28 1.62 8.35
CA SER A 387 -6.14 2.69 7.86
C SER A 387 -6.45 2.61 6.35
N LEU A 388 -5.90 1.63 5.61
CA LEU A 388 -6.02 1.54 4.16
C LEU A 388 -7.47 1.28 3.72
N LEU A 389 -8.04 2.21 2.96
CA LEU A 389 -9.37 2.07 2.36
C LEU A 389 -9.31 1.46 0.95
N VAL A 390 -8.42 2.02 0.12
CA VAL A 390 -8.35 1.67 -1.29
C VAL A 390 -6.99 2.05 -1.87
N LYS A 391 -6.48 1.23 -2.76
CA LYS A 391 -5.34 1.52 -3.62
C LYS A 391 -5.87 2.10 -4.93
N LEU A 392 -5.48 3.33 -5.24
CA LEU A 392 -5.73 3.95 -6.53
C LEU A 392 -4.47 3.80 -7.38
N THR A 393 -4.52 2.94 -8.39
CA THR A 393 -3.41 2.73 -9.33
C THR A 393 -3.76 3.37 -10.68
N CYS A 394 -2.86 4.19 -11.19
CA CYS A 394 -3.05 4.89 -12.45
C CYS A 394 -1.89 4.62 -13.40
N ARG A 395 -2.19 4.12 -14.61
CA ARG A 395 -1.24 3.85 -15.68
C ARG A 395 -1.30 4.94 -16.76
N GLY A 396 -0.14 5.30 -17.32
CA GLY A 396 -0.01 6.20 -18.48
C GLY A 396 1.07 5.72 -19.44
N PRO A 397 1.17 6.31 -20.63
CA PRO A 397 2.29 6.04 -21.55
C PRO A 397 3.64 6.49 -20.97
N ASP A 398 3.62 7.42 -20.03
CA ASP A 398 4.76 7.95 -19.29
C ASP A 398 4.34 8.37 -17.87
N LEU A 399 5.30 8.67 -17.01
CA LEU A 399 5.05 9.09 -15.63
C LEU A 399 4.23 10.40 -15.56
N PRO A 400 4.51 11.46 -16.33
CA PRO A 400 3.67 12.66 -16.35
C PRO A 400 2.20 12.38 -16.67
N ALA A 401 1.91 11.47 -17.59
CA ALA A 401 0.53 11.09 -17.93
C ALA A 401 -0.13 10.29 -16.80
N ALA A 402 0.59 9.37 -16.16
CA ALA A 402 0.11 8.64 -14.99
C ALA A 402 -0.21 9.60 -13.84
N ILE A 403 0.67 10.58 -13.55
CA ILE A 403 0.44 11.62 -12.53
C ILE A 403 -0.81 12.47 -12.86
N ARG A 404 -0.96 12.95 -14.09
CA ARG A 404 -2.17 13.73 -14.49
C ARG A 404 -3.44 12.90 -14.29
N ARG A 405 -3.41 11.61 -14.59
CA ARG A 405 -4.54 10.68 -14.42
C ARG A 405 -4.87 10.47 -12.95
N ALA A 406 -3.86 10.24 -12.10
CA ALA A 406 -4.05 10.08 -10.67
C ALA A 406 -4.60 11.35 -10.01
N ARG A 407 -4.10 12.54 -10.38
CA ARG A 407 -4.63 13.83 -9.91
C ARG A 407 -6.12 14.00 -10.26
N ARG A 408 -6.50 13.68 -11.50
CA ARG A 408 -7.92 13.69 -11.92
C ARG A 408 -8.73 12.70 -11.09
N ALA A 409 -8.23 11.47 -10.93
CA ALA A 409 -8.92 10.42 -10.19
C ALA A 409 -9.09 10.80 -8.70
N LEU A 410 -8.06 11.35 -8.04
CA LEU A 410 -8.18 11.85 -6.66
C LEU A 410 -9.20 13.00 -6.54
N ALA A 411 -9.28 13.90 -7.54
CA ALA A 411 -10.25 15.00 -7.55
C ALA A 411 -11.70 14.52 -7.75
N GLU A 412 -11.90 13.39 -8.44
CA GLU A 412 -13.21 12.77 -8.63
C GLU A 412 -13.61 11.90 -7.42
N PHE A 413 -12.65 11.40 -6.67
CA PHE A 413 -12.90 10.50 -5.54
C PHE A 413 -13.64 11.25 -4.43
N ARG A 414 -14.76 10.68 -3.98
CA ARG A 414 -15.55 11.28 -2.90
C ARG A 414 -15.81 10.25 -1.82
N ILE A 415 -15.17 10.43 -0.69
CA ILE A 415 -15.38 9.67 0.53
C ILE A 415 -15.82 10.66 1.61
N ARG A 416 -16.90 10.35 2.32
CA ARG A 416 -17.43 11.14 3.43
C ARG A 416 -17.74 10.26 4.63
N GLY A 417 -17.81 10.88 5.81
CA GLY A 417 -18.06 10.21 7.09
C GLY A 417 -16.77 9.90 7.86
N VAL A 418 -15.63 9.89 7.17
CA VAL A 418 -14.28 9.78 7.75
C VAL A 418 -13.34 10.75 7.05
N PRO A 419 -12.34 11.32 7.72
CA PRO A 419 -11.25 12.04 7.07
C PRO A 419 -10.41 11.07 6.23
N THR A 420 -9.73 11.59 5.21
CA THR A 420 -8.84 10.83 4.34
C THR A 420 -7.60 11.63 3.99
N ASN A 421 -6.53 10.95 3.59
CA ASN A 421 -5.30 11.55 3.13
C ASN A 421 -5.33 12.05 1.65
N ILE A 422 -6.49 12.08 0.98
CA ILE A 422 -6.60 12.45 -0.46
C ILE A 422 -6.01 13.83 -0.74
N ALA A 423 -6.22 14.82 0.14
CA ALA A 423 -5.68 16.16 -0.03
C ALA A 423 -4.13 16.17 0.03
N PHE A 424 -3.56 15.37 0.92
CA PHE A 424 -2.13 15.18 1.04
C PHE A 424 -1.55 14.46 -0.20
N LEU A 425 -2.18 13.38 -0.66
CA LEU A 425 -1.78 12.70 -1.90
C LEU A 425 -1.81 13.64 -3.09
N THR A 426 -2.82 14.50 -3.18
CA THR A 426 -2.87 15.53 -4.23
C THR A 426 -1.71 16.53 -4.11
N ALA A 427 -1.32 16.89 -2.87
CA ALA A 427 -0.17 17.74 -2.64
C ALA A 427 1.14 17.10 -3.12
N VAL A 428 1.35 15.81 -2.80
CA VAL A 428 2.50 15.04 -3.28
C VAL A 428 2.54 15.03 -4.81
N LEU A 429 1.43 14.73 -5.48
CA LEU A 429 1.37 14.69 -6.95
C LEU A 429 1.52 16.06 -7.62
N ASP A 430 1.32 17.16 -6.87
CA ASP A 430 1.51 18.54 -7.34
C ASP A 430 2.94 19.03 -7.15
N ASP A 431 3.71 18.37 -6.28
CA ASP A 431 5.06 18.78 -5.93
C ASP A 431 6.00 18.71 -7.13
N PRO A 432 6.84 19.75 -7.37
CA PRO A 432 7.76 19.79 -8.51
C PRO A 432 8.83 18.69 -8.47
N ASP A 433 9.33 18.33 -7.29
CA ASP A 433 10.37 17.31 -7.16
C ASP A 433 9.80 15.92 -7.38
N PHE A 434 8.59 15.66 -6.85
CA PHE A 434 7.86 14.43 -7.18
C PHE A 434 7.62 14.29 -8.68
N ARG A 435 7.12 15.35 -9.33
CA ARG A 435 6.86 15.36 -10.78
C ARG A 435 8.10 15.16 -11.63
N ALA A 436 9.24 15.62 -11.13
CA ALA A 436 10.53 15.43 -11.75
C ALA A 436 11.19 14.09 -11.38
N GLY A 437 10.53 13.23 -10.59
CA GLY A 437 11.07 11.94 -10.14
C GLY A 437 12.26 12.06 -9.18
N ARG A 438 12.45 13.21 -8.55
CA ARG A 438 13.50 13.46 -7.55
C ARG A 438 12.95 13.23 -6.14
N VAL A 439 12.78 11.97 -5.80
CA VAL A 439 12.27 11.55 -4.49
C VAL A 439 13.29 10.69 -3.75
N THR A 440 13.33 10.85 -2.43
CA THR A 440 14.14 10.06 -1.51
C THR A 440 13.27 9.57 -0.35
N THR A 441 13.80 8.73 0.51
CA THR A 441 13.08 8.23 1.69
C THR A 441 12.75 9.33 2.70
N SER A 442 13.42 10.49 2.65
CA SER A 442 13.15 11.69 3.46
C SER A 442 12.20 12.69 2.77
N PHE A 443 11.72 12.40 1.54
CA PHE A 443 10.96 13.35 0.71
C PHE A 443 9.83 14.08 1.47
N ILE A 444 9.02 13.37 2.26
CA ILE A 444 7.92 13.99 3.01
C ILE A 444 8.42 14.89 4.15
N GLU A 445 9.51 14.51 4.80
CA GLU A 445 10.14 15.26 5.89
C GLU A 445 10.80 16.56 5.35
N ASP A 446 11.40 16.47 4.16
CA ASP A 446 12.05 17.61 3.49
C ASP A 446 11.02 18.60 2.90
N HIS A 447 9.75 18.18 2.74
CA HIS A 447 8.67 18.99 2.16
C HIS A 447 7.51 19.20 3.15
N PRO A 448 7.70 19.88 4.29
CA PRO A 448 6.66 20.05 5.31
C PRO A 448 5.41 20.75 4.80
N GLY A 449 5.51 21.52 3.71
CA GLY A 449 4.37 22.16 3.04
C GLY A 449 3.33 21.18 2.47
N LEU A 450 3.70 19.90 2.27
CA LEU A 450 2.77 18.85 1.85
C LEU A 450 1.67 18.58 2.88
N LEU A 451 1.96 18.85 4.16
CA LEU A 451 1.06 18.62 5.29
C LEU A 451 0.10 19.78 5.54
N ALA A 452 0.26 20.90 4.82
CA ALA A 452 -0.60 22.06 4.99
C ALA A 452 -2.06 21.72 4.63
N PRO A 453 -3.04 22.17 5.45
CA PRO A 453 -4.44 21.93 5.15
C PRO A 453 -4.81 22.51 3.78
N ARG A 454 -5.41 21.71 2.91
CA ARG A 454 -5.91 22.15 1.61
C ARG A 454 -7.42 22.21 1.65
N ILE A 455 -7.98 23.35 1.21
CA ILE A 455 -9.42 23.50 1.08
C ILE A 455 -9.90 22.59 -0.06
N SER A 456 -10.87 21.74 0.25
CA SER A 456 -11.51 20.88 -0.75
C SER A 456 -12.12 21.73 -1.87
N ALA A 457 -11.79 21.40 -3.12
CA ALA A 457 -12.37 22.03 -4.31
C ALA A 457 -13.76 21.49 -4.68
N ASP A 458 -14.35 20.65 -3.84
CA ASP A 458 -15.66 20.02 -4.02
C ASP A 458 -16.77 21.08 -4.16
N ARG A 459 -17.69 20.85 -5.10
CA ARG A 459 -18.83 21.74 -5.36
C ARG A 459 -19.67 22.01 -4.11
N GLY A 460 -19.86 21.02 -3.24
CA GLY A 460 -20.61 21.18 -1.99
C GLY A 460 -19.90 22.13 -1.03
N THR A 461 -18.59 21.98 -0.86
CA THR A 461 -17.77 22.88 -0.04
C THR A 461 -17.76 24.31 -0.62
N LYS A 462 -17.59 24.45 -1.93
CA LYS A 462 -17.66 25.77 -2.59
C LYS A 462 -19.02 26.45 -2.40
N LEU A 463 -20.11 25.68 -2.52
CA LEU A 463 -21.45 26.20 -2.31
C LEU A 463 -21.67 26.61 -0.84
N LEU A 464 -21.25 25.77 0.11
CA LEU A 464 -21.36 26.08 1.54
C LEU A 464 -20.50 27.28 1.93
N THR A 465 -19.28 27.39 1.41
CA THR A 465 -18.41 28.55 1.62
C THR A 465 -19.05 29.81 1.05
N TYR A 466 -19.60 29.74 -0.16
CA TYR A 466 -20.32 30.87 -0.78
C TYR A 466 -21.55 31.25 0.04
N LEU A 467 -22.38 30.27 0.46
CA LEU A 467 -23.56 30.57 1.28
C LEU A 467 -23.16 31.14 2.65
N ALA A 468 -22.11 30.65 3.27
CA ALA A 468 -21.59 31.18 4.53
C ALA A 468 -21.10 32.65 4.34
N ASP A 469 -20.33 32.92 3.27
CA ASP A 469 -19.85 34.27 2.94
C ASP A 469 -21.01 35.23 2.71
N VAL A 470 -22.01 34.85 1.91
CA VAL A 470 -23.19 35.66 1.66
C VAL A 470 -24.01 35.92 2.94
N THR A 471 -24.16 34.89 3.79
CA THR A 471 -24.95 35.01 5.02
C THR A 471 -24.26 35.86 6.08
N VAL A 472 -22.93 35.68 6.23
CA VAL A 472 -22.17 36.36 7.31
C VAL A 472 -21.71 37.78 6.87
N ASN A 473 -21.19 37.91 5.66
CA ASN A 473 -20.54 39.14 5.22
C ASN A 473 -21.45 40.05 4.42
N ARG A 474 -22.61 39.57 3.95
CA ARG A 474 -23.56 40.36 3.11
C ARG A 474 -25.02 40.17 3.54
N PRO A 475 -25.38 40.36 4.83
CA PRO A 475 -26.73 40.08 5.30
C PRO A 475 -27.84 40.96 4.67
N HIS A 476 -27.49 42.05 3.99
CA HIS A 476 -28.43 43.01 3.37
C HIS A 476 -28.02 43.50 1.96
N GLY A 477 -27.06 42.82 1.30
CA GLY A 477 -26.57 43.21 -0.01
C GLY A 477 -27.24 42.45 -1.17
N HIS A 478 -27.52 43.12 -2.27
CA HIS A 478 -27.89 42.43 -3.51
C HIS A 478 -26.76 41.46 -3.92
N PRO A 479 -27.08 40.23 -4.34
CA PRO A 479 -26.07 39.31 -4.85
C PRO A 479 -25.30 39.99 -5.99
N PRO A 480 -23.97 39.82 -6.07
CA PRO A 480 -23.23 40.30 -7.21
C PRO A 480 -23.88 39.72 -8.47
N ARG A 481 -24.07 40.54 -9.51
CA ARG A 481 -24.44 40.03 -10.82
C ARG A 481 -23.41 38.96 -11.17
N LEU A 482 -23.82 37.72 -11.18
CA LEU A 482 -23.03 36.66 -11.78
C LEU A 482 -22.87 37.07 -13.23
N VAL A 483 -21.68 37.54 -13.60
CA VAL A 483 -21.32 37.68 -15.01
C VAL A 483 -21.37 36.27 -15.55
N ASP A 484 -22.38 35.99 -16.34
CA ASP A 484 -22.62 34.67 -16.89
C ASP A 484 -21.45 34.33 -17.83
N PRO A 485 -20.55 33.41 -17.49
CA PRO A 485 -19.45 33.05 -18.37
C PRO A 485 -19.93 32.37 -19.67
N VAL A 486 -21.22 32.15 -19.81
CA VAL A 486 -21.85 31.46 -20.95
C VAL A 486 -22.16 32.41 -22.09
N GLU A 487 -22.02 33.74 -21.93
CA GLU A 487 -22.29 34.72 -23.02
C GLU A 487 -21.32 34.60 -24.21
N LYS A 488 -20.28 33.75 -24.14
CA LYS A 488 -19.27 33.58 -25.21
C LYS A 488 -19.32 32.27 -25.97
N LEU A 489 -20.26 31.37 -25.66
CA LEU A 489 -20.44 30.15 -26.45
C LEU A 489 -21.67 30.28 -27.34
N PRO A 490 -21.58 29.92 -28.64
CA PRO A 490 -22.74 29.88 -29.51
C PRO A 490 -23.77 28.92 -28.90
N ARG A 491 -24.98 29.40 -28.66
CA ARG A 491 -26.09 28.57 -28.19
C ARG A 491 -26.36 27.48 -29.24
N ALA A 492 -26.13 26.24 -28.89
CA ALA A 492 -26.77 25.13 -29.60
C ALA A 492 -28.29 25.35 -29.46
N ASP A 493 -29.00 25.35 -30.57
CA ASP A 493 -30.47 25.45 -30.61
C ASP A 493 -31.07 24.14 -30.05
N LEU A 494 -31.15 24.07 -28.73
CA LEU A 494 -31.84 23.02 -28.02
C LEU A 494 -33.29 23.48 -27.88
N GLY A 495 -34.14 23.12 -28.84
CA GLY A 495 -35.57 23.45 -28.93
C GLY A 495 -36.23 23.67 -27.56
N SER A 496 -37.22 24.58 -27.53
CA SER A 496 -37.89 25.05 -26.31
C SER A 496 -38.35 23.86 -25.43
N PRO A 497 -38.01 23.83 -24.13
CA PRO A 497 -38.47 22.79 -23.22
C PRO A 497 -40.00 22.86 -23.09
N PRO A 498 -40.66 21.68 -22.90
CA PRO A 498 -42.11 21.62 -22.74
C PRO A 498 -42.58 22.44 -21.54
N PRO A 499 -43.73 23.11 -21.59
CA PRO A 499 -44.25 23.92 -20.49
C PRO A 499 -44.61 23.02 -19.31
N GLY A 500 -44.02 23.28 -18.14
CA GLY A 500 -44.38 22.59 -16.88
C GLY A 500 -43.26 22.01 -16.05
N GLY A 501 -41.98 22.25 -16.37
CA GLY A 501 -40.83 21.70 -15.66
C GLY A 501 -40.62 22.34 -14.27
N SER A 502 -40.15 21.53 -13.34
CA SER A 502 -39.89 21.83 -11.92
C SER A 502 -39.09 23.13 -11.65
N ARG A 503 -38.30 23.60 -12.61
CA ARG A 503 -37.54 24.88 -12.53
C ARG A 503 -38.42 26.14 -12.52
N GLN A 504 -39.60 26.14 -13.14
CA GLN A 504 -40.53 27.27 -13.09
C GLN A 504 -41.27 27.36 -11.75
N ARG A 505 -41.55 26.25 -11.09
CA ARG A 505 -42.14 26.24 -9.75
C ARG A 505 -41.19 26.82 -8.69
N LEU A 506 -39.91 26.54 -8.77
CA LEU A 506 -38.91 27.06 -7.81
C LEU A 506 -38.65 28.56 -7.94
N ARG A 507 -38.89 29.15 -9.12
CA ARG A 507 -38.76 30.62 -9.35
C ARG A 507 -39.95 31.42 -8.84
N ALA A 508 -41.06 30.77 -8.59
CA ALA A 508 -42.30 31.41 -8.12
C ALA A 508 -42.44 31.40 -6.58
N LEU A 509 -41.54 30.70 -5.87
CA LEU A 509 -41.56 30.60 -4.40
C LEU A 509 -40.89 31.82 -3.76
N GLY A 510 -41.49 32.33 -2.69
CA GLY A 510 -40.85 33.31 -1.83
C GLY A 510 -39.62 32.72 -1.08
N PRO A 511 -38.77 33.60 -0.51
CA PRO A 511 -37.52 33.12 0.14
C PRO A 511 -37.72 32.07 1.22
N GLU A 512 -38.80 32.13 1.98
CA GLU A 512 -39.10 31.13 3.03
C GLU A 512 -39.60 29.81 2.48
N GLU A 513 -40.44 29.84 1.47
CA GLU A 513 -40.96 28.64 0.78
C GLU A 513 -39.84 27.91 0.01
N PHE A 514 -38.92 28.66 -0.58
CA PHE A 514 -37.74 28.11 -1.25
C PHE A 514 -36.81 27.39 -0.24
N ALA A 515 -36.63 27.99 0.94
CA ALA A 515 -35.83 27.36 2.02
C ALA A 515 -36.49 26.12 2.60
N GLN A 516 -37.82 26.08 2.67
CA GLN A 516 -38.57 24.89 3.11
C GLN A 516 -38.50 23.76 2.07
N GLU A 517 -38.63 24.06 0.79
CA GLU A 517 -38.53 23.06 -0.30
C GLU A 517 -37.09 22.51 -0.42
N LEU A 518 -36.06 23.32 -0.24
CA LEU A 518 -34.67 22.85 -0.13
C LEU A 518 -34.44 21.90 1.04
N ARG A 519 -35.04 22.19 2.22
CA ARG A 519 -34.96 21.29 3.40
C ARG A 519 -35.70 19.98 3.14
N ARG A 520 -36.84 20.02 2.45
CA ARG A 520 -37.62 18.84 2.07
C ARG A 520 -36.86 17.94 1.10
N GLN A 521 -36.21 18.53 0.09
CA GLN A 521 -35.39 17.78 -0.88
C GLN A 521 -34.10 17.24 -0.27
N ALA A 522 -33.49 17.96 0.67
CA ALA A 522 -32.34 17.47 1.43
C ALA A 522 -32.67 16.32 2.39
N ALA A 523 -33.91 16.22 2.86
CA ALA A 523 -34.38 15.12 3.70
C ALA A 523 -34.78 13.86 2.90
N LEU A 524 -34.98 13.98 1.58
CA LEU A 524 -35.30 12.89 0.64
C LEU A 524 -34.08 12.36 -0.11
N ALA A 525 -32.90 13.00 0.00
CA ALA A 525 -31.62 12.65 -0.58
C ALA A 525 -30.64 12.09 0.49
#